data_64d46818bedbdb4c30dd7e315b5af684
#
_entry.id   64d46818bedbdb4c30dd7e315b5af684
#
_cell.length_a   1.000
_cell.length_b   1.000
_cell.length_c   1.000
_cell.angle_alpha   90.00
_cell.angle_beta   90.00
_cell.angle_gamma   90.00
#
_symmetry.space_group_name_H-M   'P 1'
#
loop_
_entity.id
_entity.type
_entity.pdbx_description
1 polymer ?
#
loop_
_entity_poly.entity_id
_entity_poly.type
_entity_poly.pdbx_seq_one_letter_code
_entity_poly.pdbx_strand_id
1 'polypeptide(L)'
;MRFYKVPDKGDPSNVPQLFSGLNINLLCCRFWWLKNWESRNMSFPYWRIYWNKSCGGVISFAGKTIEMTPDQIILIPPYTAFSSRLKENTIPPSGYNLEGGRVGEEDTEADLLHNEAVLHLFIHFNLGMPYDFITPQLFSFEVYNDLKTDLEELALSLQQHKEQLSVQSSLLIYKIIILTVNQISNEFRNLATTDPRILNVLREIEDHISEGLTNKRLAEVANRTVNSFARFFKEEIGIPPQQFIRERRVQKASILLHHTGEPIEEIARQSGFCDRFHLARVFKEVTSYSPAQYRKQLYPKS
;
A
#
# COMPACT_ATOMS: atom_id res chain seq x y z
N MET A 1 -5.23 18.84 -29.15
CA MET A 1 -4.72 19.42 -27.90
C MET A 1 -4.17 20.81 -28.20
N ARG A 2 -4.73 21.89 -27.64
CA ARG A 2 -4.10 23.21 -27.75
C ARG A 2 -3.04 23.28 -26.67
N PHE A 3 -1.78 23.26 -27.05
CA PHE A 3 -0.69 23.59 -26.15
C PHE A 3 -0.75 25.09 -25.88
N TYR A 4 -1.12 25.49 -24.69
CA TYR A 4 -1.00 26.88 -24.27
C TYR A 4 0.50 27.17 -24.08
N LYS A 5 1.02 28.09 -24.87
CA LYS A 5 2.38 28.59 -24.65
C LYS A 5 2.39 29.34 -23.32
N VAL A 6 3.27 28.98 -22.43
CA VAL A 6 3.49 29.76 -21.20
C VAL A 6 3.94 31.15 -21.64
N PRO A 7 3.32 32.24 -21.18
CA PRO A 7 3.69 33.57 -21.60
C PRO A 7 5.11 33.88 -21.10
N ASP A 8 5.91 34.55 -21.97
CA ASP A 8 7.27 34.95 -21.63
C ASP A 8 7.32 36.07 -20.58
N LYS A 9 6.20 36.76 -20.34
CA LYS A 9 6.03 37.83 -19.36
C LYS A 9 4.66 37.75 -18.72
N GLY A 10 4.58 38.13 -17.43
CA GLY A 10 3.34 38.10 -16.65
C GLY A 10 3.26 36.91 -15.71
N ASP A 11 2.10 36.75 -15.06
CA ASP A 11 1.84 35.63 -14.14
C ASP A 11 1.40 34.38 -14.92
N PRO A 12 2.22 33.29 -14.94
CA PRO A 12 1.89 32.06 -15.62
C PRO A 12 0.97 31.13 -14.81
N SER A 13 0.53 31.50 -13.61
CA SER A 13 -0.24 30.61 -12.71
C SER A 13 -1.60 30.20 -13.26
N ASN A 14 -2.16 30.97 -14.23
CA ASN A 14 -3.40 30.66 -14.91
C ASN A 14 -3.24 29.71 -16.12
N VAL A 15 -2.01 29.33 -16.44
CA VAL A 15 -1.75 28.35 -17.51
C VAL A 15 -1.92 26.95 -16.94
N PRO A 16 -2.83 26.11 -17.52
CA PRO A 16 -3.04 24.75 -17.05
C PRO A 16 -1.75 23.93 -17.07
N GLN A 17 -1.39 23.34 -15.94
CA GLN A 17 -0.27 22.44 -15.80
C GLN A 17 -0.76 21.08 -15.33
N LEU A 18 -0.33 20.01 -16.03
CA LEU A 18 -0.68 18.63 -15.67
C LEU A 18 0.40 18.07 -14.74
N PHE A 19 0.00 17.66 -13.57
CA PHE A 19 0.84 16.94 -12.63
C PHE A 19 0.57 15.44 -12.70
N SER A 20 1.56 14.63 -12.31
CA SER A 20 1.33 13.20 -12.10
C SER A 20 0.26 13.01 -11.02
N GLY A 21 -0.57 11.99 -11.16
CA GLY A 21 -1.60 11.66 -10.15
C GLY A 21 -1.04 10.98 -8.89
N LEU A 22 0.24 11.17 -8.58
CA LEU A 22 0.86 10.63 -7.38
C LEU A 22 0.20 11.23 -6.14
N ASN A 23 -0.40 10.36 -5.31
CA ASN A 23 -1.07 10.76 -4.08
C ASN A 23 -0.75 9.77 -2.96
N ILE A 24 0.07 10.18 -2.01
CA ILE A 24 0.44 9.35 -0.87
C ILE A 24 -0.72 9.31 0.12
N ASN A 25 -1.37 8.14 0.20
CA ASN A 25 -2.39 7.86 1.20
C ASN A 25 -1.82 6.92 2.26
N LEU A 26 -1.51 7.47 3.44
CA LEU A 26 -0.98 6.71 4.58
C LEU A 26 -2.08 5.85 5.20
N LEU A 27 -1.84 4.55 5.34
CA LEU A 27 -2.76 3.59 5.95
C LEU A 27 -2.40 3.32 7.41
N CYS A 28 -1.13 3.05 7.69
CA CYS A 28 -0.61 2.96 9.05
C CYS A 28 0.91 3.10 9.10
N CYS A 29 1.40 3.45 10.29
CA CYS A 29 2.81 3.40 10.65
C CYS A 29 2.90 2.87 12.07
N ARG A 30 3.75 1.85 12.32
CA ARG A 30 3.88 1.22 13.62
C ARG A 30 5.34 0.83 13.90
N PHE A 31 5.70 0.83 15.17
CA PHE A 31 6.95 0.30 15.68
C PHE A 31 6.64 -0.78 16.70
N TRP A 32 7.03 -2.03 16.38
CA TRP A 32 6.64 -3.23 17.12
C TRP A 32 7.84 -4.08 17.49
N TRP A 33 7.73 -4.80 18.61
CA TRP A 33 8.58 -5.95 18.92
C TRP A 33 7.92 -7.23 18.41
N LEU A 34 8.71 -8.13 17.84
CA LEU A 34 8.24 -9.38 17.24
C LEU A 34 9.01 -10.57 17.83
N LYS A 35 8.30 -11.57 18.34
CA LYS A 35 8.84 -12.88 18.74
C LYS A 35 8.56 -13.96 17.73
N ASN A 36 7.46 -13.85 17.00
CA ASN A 36 7.12 -14.69 15.85
C ASN A 36 6.62 -13.79 14.71
N TRP A 37 7.04 -14.10 13.50
CA TRP A 37 6.59 -13.40 12.28
C TRP A 37 6.71 -14.33 11.08
N GLU A 38 6.13 -15.53 11.19
CA GLU A 38 6.18 -16.53 10.13
C GLU A 38 4.93 -16.41 9.26
N SER A 39 5.14 -16.22 7.97
CA SER A 39 4.05 -16.17 6.99
C SER A 39 4.46 -16.81 5.67
N ARG A 40 3.47 -17.39 4.97
CA ARG A 40 3.70 -17.99 3.67
C ARG A 40 2.88 -17.28 2.60
N ASN A 41 3.57 -16.76 1.56
CA ASN A 41 2.97 -16.17 0.36
C ASN A 41 1.87 -15.13 0.68
N MET A 42 2.13 -14.26 1.66
CA MET A 42 1.22 -13.19 2.00
C MET A 42 1.28 -12.08 0.95
N SER A 43 0.13 -11.71 0.44
CA SER A 43 -0.03 -10.66 -0.57
C SER A 43 -1.06 -9.64 -0.11
N PHE A 44 -0.77 -8.36 -0.30
CA PHE A 44 -1.64 -7.28 0.16
C PHE A 44 -1.75 -6.18 -0.89
N PRO A 45 -2.88 -5.48 -0.97
CA PRO A 45 -3.15 -4.52 -2.03
C PRO A 45 -2.62 -3.10 -1.74
N TYR A 46 -1.49 -2.98 -1.06
CA TYR A 46 -0.87 -1.70 -0.72
C TYR A 46 0.65 -1.83 -0.61
N TRP A 47 1.32 -0.69 -0.69
CA TRP A 47 2.75 -0.54 -0.51
C TRP A 47 3.14 -0.73 0.93
N ARG A 48 4.34 -1.27 1.15
CA ARG A 48 4.94 -1.46 2.47
C ARG A 48 6.39 -1.04 2.45
N ILE A 49 6.76 -0.32 3.48
CA ILE A 49 8.14 -0.11 3.88
C ILE A 49 8.35 -0.89 5.17
N TYR A 50 9.41 -1.71 5.20
CA TYR A 50 9.85 -2.44 6.36
C TYR A 50 11.28 -2.07 6.71
N TRP A 51 11.51 -1.79 7.96
CA TRP A 51 12.82 -1.56 8.53
C TRP A 51 12.93 -2.22 9.90
N ASN A 52 14.06 -2.90 10.14
CA ASN A 52 14.34 -3.50 11.44
C ASN A 52 15.43 -2.71 12.14
N LYS A 53 15.16 -2.26 13.36
CA LYS A 53 16.18 -1.65 14.22
C LYS A 53 17.17 -2.68 14.75
N SER A 54 16.80 -3.98 14.72
CA SER A 54 17.66 -5.11 15.11
C SER A 54 17.68 -6.18 14.03
N CYS A 55 18.72 -7.00 13.97
CA CYS A 55 18.80 -8.14 13.04
C CYS A 55 17.83 -9.25 13.42
N GLY A 56 17.50 -10.13 12.44
CA GLY A 56 16.78 -11.38 12.70
C GLY A 56 15.52 -11.61 11.88
N GLY A 57 15.02 -10.61 11.18
CA GLY A 57 13.93 -10.78 10.21
C GLY A 57 14.44 -11.27 8.86
N VAL A 58 13.68 -12.14 8.21
CA VAL A 58 14.00 -12.70 6.89
C VAL A 58 12.77 -12.66 6.00
N ILE A 59 12.90 -12.11 4.81
CA ILE A 59 11.85 -12.08 3.78
C ILE A 59 12.29 -12.91 2.58
N SER A 60 11.36 -13.69 2.04
CA SER A 60 11.61 -14.51 0.84
C SER A 60 10.58 -14.18 -0.24
N PHE A 61 11.07 -14.00 -1.47
CA PHE A 61 10.27 -13.72 -2.67
C PHE A 61 10.93 -14.37 -3.89
N ALA A 62 10.16 -15.11 -4.69
CA ALA A 62 10.60 -15.72 -5.95
C ALA A 62 11.92 -16.51 -5.81
N GLY A 63 12.09 -17.26 -4.71
CA GLY A 63 13.28 -18.05 -4.43
C GLY A 63 14.48 -17.26 -3.91
N LYS A 64 14.40 -15.94 -3.83
CA LYS A 64 15.40 -15.08 -3.19
C LYS A 64 15.06 -14.84 -1.74
N THR A 65 16.06 -14.74 -0.89
CA THR A 65 15.94 -14.47 0.54
C THR A 65 16.73 -13.22 0.88
N ILE A 66 16.11 -12.29 1.61
CA ILE A 66 16.72 -11.05 2.09
C ILE A 66 16.68 -11.08 3.61
N GLU A 67 17.83 -10.97 4.23
CA GLU A 67 17.96 -10.78 5.67
C GLU A 67 17.79 -9.30 6.00
N MET A 68 16.91 -9.00 6.96
CA MET A 68 16.64 -7.63 7.38
C MET A 68 17.61 -7.20 8.46
N THR A 69 18.36 -6.16 8.19
CA THR A 69 19.34 -5.56 9.09
C THR A 69 19.01 -4.08 9.32
N PRO A 70 19.58 -3.44 10.36
CA PRO A 70 19.39 -2.00 10.59
C PRO A 70 19.86 -1.10 9.44
N ASP A 71 20.73 -1.61 8.58
CA ASP A 71 21.32 -0.87 7.46
C ASP A 71 20.58 -1.11 6.13
N GLN A 72 19.42 -1.78 6.19
CA GLN A 72 18.60 -2.07 5.02
C GLN A 72 17.14 -1.67 5.24
N ILE A 73 16.54 -1.06 4.22
CA ILE A 73 15.11 -0.77 4.12
C ILE A 73 14.53 -1.57 2.96
N ILE A 74 13.37 -2.17 3.18
CA ILE A 74 12.69 -2.99 2.17
C ILE A 74 11.42 -2.29 1.75
N LEU A 75 11.23 -2.15 0.43
CA LEU A 75 10.01 -1.65 -0.19
C LEU A 75 9.30 -2.79 -0.92
N ILE A 76 8.04 -3.00 -0.58
CA ILE A 76 7.20 -4.08 -1.11
C ILE A 76 6.00 -3.46 -1.82
N PRO A 77 5.91 -3.59 -3.16
CA PRO A 77 4.75 -3.15 -3.92
C PRO A 77 3.47 -3.91 -3.58
N PRO A 78 2.30 -3.34 -3.91
CA PRO A 78 1.02 -4.05 -3.85
C PRO A 78 1.08 -5.39 -4.60
N TYR A 79 0.30 -6.36 -4.12
CA TYR A 79 0.15 -7.70 -4.73
C TYR A 79 1.43 -8.55 -4.81
N THR A 80 2.54 -8.11 -4.21
CA THR A 80 3.76 -8.91 -4.11
C THR A 80 3.59 -9.98 -3.04
N ALA A 81 3.55 -11.25 -3.45
CA ALA A 81 3.40 -12.38 -2.55
C ALA A 81 4.76 -12.77 -1.96
N PHE A 82 4.99 -12.48 -0.70
CA PHE A 82 6.24 -12.80 0.01
C PHE A 82 5.98 -13.68 1.23
N SER A 83 7.03 -14.35 1.67
CA SER A 83 7.05 -15.10 2.93
C SER A 83 7.99 -14.41 3.92
N SER A 84 7.66 -14.46 5.20
CA SER A 84 8.51 -13.94 6.28
C SER A 84 8.78 -14.98 7.34
N ARG A 85 9.89 -14.82 8.04
CA ARG A 85 10.23 -15.57 9.26
C ARG A 85 11.21 -14.79 10.12
N LEU A 86 11.29 -15.13 11.39
CA LEU A 86 12.40 -14.69 12.24
C LEU A 86 13.46 -15.78 12.27
N LYS A 87 14.73 -15.38 12.06
CA LYS A 87 15.94 -16.23 12.12
C LYS A 87 15.72 -17.72 11.75
N GLU A 88 15.83 -18.57 12.79
CA GLU A 88 15.77 -20.02 12.69
C GLU A 88 14.33 -20.58 12.58
N ASN A 89 13.31 -19.72 12.72
CA ASN A 89 11.93 -20.17 12.69
C ASN A 89 11.55 -20.70 11.30
N THR A 90 10.72 -21.72 11.29
CA THR A 90 10.24 -22.35 10.06
C THR A 90 8.96 -21.68 9.56
N ILE A 91 8.90 -21.43 8.26
CA ILE A 91 7.69 -20.92 7.62
C ILE A 91 6.61 -22.01 7.67
N PRO A 92 5.41 -21.75 8.23
CA PRO A 92 4.34 -22.74 8.29
C PRO A 92 3.88 -23.18 6.89
N PRO A 93 3.32 -24.39 6.73
CA PRO A 93 2.85 -24.88 5.44
C PRO A 93 1.73 -24.00 4.85
N SER A 94 0.95 -23.35 5.70
CA SER A 94 -0.07 -22.37 5.32
C SER A 94 -0.33 -21.41 6.47
N GLY A 95 -0.79 -20.19 6.14
CA GLY A 95 -1.22 -19.23 7.13
C GLY A 95 -0.10 -18.34 7.66
N TYR A 96 -0.23 -17.97 8.91
CA TYR A 96 0.48 -16.87 9.52
C TYR A 96 0.61 -17.11 11.02
N ASN A 97 1.81 -16.96 11.55
CA ASN A 97 2.10 -16.98 12.97
C ASN A 97 2.74 -15.66 13.35
N LEU A 98 2.05 -14.85 14.15
CA LEU A 98 2.53 -13.58 14.64
C LEU A 98 2.39 -13.51 16.14
N GLU A 99 3.50 -13.24 16.80
CA GLU A 99 3.54 -12.87 18.19
C GLU A 99 4.37 -11.61 18.32
N GLY A 100 3.75 -10.55 18.79
CA GLY A 100 4.40 -9.25 18.91
C GLY A 100 3.47 -8.22 19.52
N GLY A 101 4.02 -7.08 19.80
CA GLY A 101 3.29 -5.98 20.39
C GLY A 101 3.92 -4.63 20.05
N ARG A 102 3.21 -3.56 20.39
CA ARG A 102 3.73 -2.22 20.28
C ARG A 102 4.89 -2.02 21.26
N VAL A 103 5.96 -1.38 20.78
CA VAL A 103 7.01 -0.88 21.68
C VAL A 103 6.44 0.31 22.45
N GLY A 104 6.33 0.18 23.77
CA GLY A 104 5.77 1.19 24.66
C GLY A 104 6.84 2.12 25.25
N GLU A 105 6.40 3.15 25.98
CA GLU A 105 7.29 4.12 26.61
C GLU A 105 8.20 3.50 27.70
N GLU A 106 7.69 2.45 28.36
CA GLU A 106 8.40 1.76 29.44
C GLU A 106 9.31 0.65 28.92
N ASP A 107 9.20 0.27 27.65
CA ASP A 107 10.01 -0.78 27.05
C ASP A 107 11.43 -0.25 26.78
N THR A 108 12.43 -0.91 27.28
CA THR A 108 13.81 -0.62 26.91
C THR A 108 14.24 -1.52 25.74
N GLU A 109 15.01 -0.97 24.83
CA GLU A 109 15.56 -1.75 23.72
C GLU A 109 16.39 -2.94 24.21
N ALA A 110 17.16 -2.74 25.28
CA ALA A 110 17.99 -3.78 25.89
C ALA A 110 17.14 -4.96 26.40
N ASP A 111 16.03 -4.70 27.10
CA ASP A 111 15.16 -5.74 27.62
C ASP A 111 14.45 -6.51 26.49
N LEU A 112 13.99 -5.80 25.44
CA LEU A 112 13.36 -6.44 24.29
C LEU A 112 14.34 -7.33 23.52
N LEU A 113 15.57 -6.87 23.29
CA LEU A 113 16.62 -7.65 22.64
C LEU A 113 17.09 -8.83 23.50
N HIS A 114 17.17 -8.65 24.83
CA HIS A 114 17.47 -9.75 25.77
C HIS A 114 16.40 -10.85 25.70
N ASN A 115 15.15 -10.49 25.44
CA ASN A 115 14.04 -11.41 25.22
C ASN A 115 13.92 -11.91 23.77
N GLU A 116 14.98 -11.79 22.96
CA GLU A 116 15.08 -12.24 21.56
C GLU A 116 14.06 -11.62 20.60
N ALA A 117 13.47 -10.49 20.97
CA ALA A 117 12.53 -9.79 20.11
C ALA A 117 13.25 -9.03 18.98
N VAL A 118 12.66 -9.02 17.80
CA VAL A 118 13.08 -8.17 16.67
C VAL A 118 12.29 -6.88 16.69
N LEU A 119 12.97 -5.74 16.64
CA LEU A 119 12.36 -4.42 16.61
C LEU A 119 12.07 -4.04 15.17
N HIS A 120 10.78 -3.94 14.84
CA HIS A 120 10.27 -3.81 13.47
C HIS A 120 9.43 -2.55 13.30
N LEU A 121 9.85 -1.67 12.39
CA LEU A 121 9.08 -0.53 11.93
C LEU A 121 8.47 -0.86 10.57
N PHE A 122 7.17 -0.59 10.43
CA PHE A 122 6.50 -0.75 9.16
C PHE A 122 5.58 0.43 8.84
N ILE A 123 5.54 0.77 7.55
CA ILE A 123 4.68 1.81 6.99
C ILE A 123 3.88 1.19 5.87
N HIS A 124 2.55 1.31 5.92
CA HIS A 124 1.64 0.90 4.85
C HIS A 124 1.00 2.12 4.20
N PHE A 125 0.99 2.18 2.88
CA PHE A 125 0.49 3.33 2.13
C PHE A 125 0.07 2.95 0.72
N ASN A 126 -0.63 3.84 0.04
CA ASN A 126 -0.90 3.79 -1.39
C ASN A 126 -0.31 5.03 -2.07
N LEU A 127 0.03 4.89 -3.33
CA LEU A 127 0.52 5.98 -4.19
C LEU A 127 -0.55 6.49 -5.16
N GLY A 128 -1.70 5.83 -5.19
CA GLY A 128 -2.75 6.10 -6.16
C GLY A 128 -2.46 5.53 -7.54
N MET A 129 -3.42 5.70 -8.44
CA MET A 129 -3.33 5.20 -9.80
C MET A 129 -2.47 6.11 -10.69
N PRO A 130 -1.64 5.52 -11.56
CA PRO A 130 -1.41 4.09 -11.82
C PRO A 130 -0.31 3.46 -10.95
N TYR A 131 0.26 4.17 -10.00
CA TYR A 131 1.48 3.81 -9.25
C TYR A 131 1.32 2.61 -8.31
N ASP A 132 0.07 2.22 -7.98
CA ASP A 132 -0.20 1.02 -7.20
C ASP A 132 -0.19 -0.27 -8.05
N PHE A 133 0.06 -0.18 -9.37
CA PHE A 133 0.05 -1.31 -10.32
C PHE A 133 1.40 -1.50 -10.98
N ILE A 134 2.43 -1.74 -10.20
CA ILE A 134 3.73 -2.15 -10.72
C ILE A 134 3.87 -3.68 -10.68
N THR A 135 4.81 -4.20 -11.44
CA THR A 135 5.13 -5.62 -11.42
C THR A 135 5.53 -6.06 -10.01
N PRO A 136 4.91 -7.13 -9.44
CA PRO A 136 5.27 -7.65 -8.13
C PRO A 136 6.75 -7.99 -8.03
N GLN A 137 7.45 -7.39 -7.06
CA GLN A 137 8.86 -7.61 -6.78
C GLN A 137 9.22 -7.11 -5.37
N LEU A 138 10.44 -7.37 -4.92
CA LEU A 138 10.99 -6.81 -3.69
C LEU A 138 12.15 -5.89 -4.03
N PHE A 139 12.15 -4.72 -3.41
CA PHE A 139 13.28 -3.81 -3.44
C PHE A 139 13.93 -3.77 -2.06
N SER A 140 15.26 -3.79 -2.04
CA SER A 140 16.06 -3.59 -0.83
C SER A 140 17.08 -2.51 -1.12
N PHE A 141 17.18 -1.53 -0.22
CA PHE A 141 18.09 -0.40 -0.34
C PHE A 141 18.92 -0.27 0.93
N GLU A 142 20.16 0.21 0.77
CA GLU A 142 20.99 0.61 1.90
C GLU A 142 20.42 1.86 2.55
N VAL A 143 20.47 1.89 3.88
CA VAL A 143 20.04 3.02 4.69
C VAL A 143 21.24 3.94 4.94
N TYR A 144 21.25 5.08 4.28
CA TYR A 144 22.28 6.10 4.49
C TYR A 144 21.99 6.95 5.73
N ASN A 145 23.02 7.64 6.23
CA ASN A 145 23.01 8.34 7.54
C ASN A 145 21.75 9.18 7.79
N ASP A 146 21.33 10.01 6.86
CA ASP A 146 20.15 10.88 7.03
C ASP A 146 18.86 10.06 7.14
N LEU A 147 18.69 9.02 6.32
CA LEU A 147 17.52 8.15 6.38
C LEU A 147 17.53 7.31 7.66
N LYS A 148 18.70 6.89 8.14
CA LYS A 148 18.84 6.16 9.40
C LYS A 148 18.38 7.02 10.58
N THR A 149 18.83 8.26 10.62
CA THR A 149 18.40 9.23 11.65
C THR A 149 16.89 9.43 11.61
N ASP A 150 16.31 9.60 10.42
CA ASP A 150 14.86 9.75 10.23
C ASP A 150 14.07 8.53 10.74
N LEU A 151 14.57 7.31 10.47
CA LEU A 151 13.93 6.05 10.91
C LEU A 151 14.02 5.88 12.45
N GLU A 152 15.16 6.21 13.04
CA GLU A 152 15.36 6.15 14.48
C GLU A 152 14.50 7.20 15.21
N GLU A 153 14.44 8.43 14.73
CA GLU A 153 13.57 9.48 15.25
C GLU A 153 12.09 9.09 15.15
N LEU A 154 11.68 8.52 14.02
CA LEU A 154 10.32 8.04 13.86
C LEU A 154 10.00 6.89 14.83
N ALA A 155 10.90 5.92 14.99
CA ALA A 155 10.71 4.80 15.93
C ALA A 155 10.54 5.33 17.37
N LEU A 156 11.36 6.28 17.79
CA LEU A 156 11.26 6.92 19.11
C LEU A 156 9.92 7.67 19.26
N SER A 157 9.50 8.42 18.25
CA SER A 157 8.20 9.12 18.27
C SER A 157 7.03 8.15 18.38
N LEU A 158 7.06 7.03 17.66
CA LEU A 158 6.02 6.00 17.71
C LEU A 158 5.98 5.26 19.06
N GLN A 159 7.11 5.15 19.73
CA GLN A 159 7.22 4.60 21.09
C GLN A 159 6.52 5.51 22.10
N GLN A 160 6.72 6.82 22.01
CA GLN A 160 6.18 7.83 22.94
C GLN A 160 4.68 8.12 22.75
N HIS A 161 4.15 8.04 21.52
CA HIS A 161 2.78 8.46 21.20
C HIS A 161 1.89 7.27 20.78
N LYS A 162 0.88 6.95 21.60
CA LYS A 162 0.01 5.77 21.40
C LYS A 162 -0.96 5.89 20.22
N GLU A 163 -1.71 6.98 20.14
CA GLU A 163 -2.90 7.06 19.28
C GLU A 163 -2.83 8.18 18.25
N GLN A 164 -2.16 9.27 18.57
CA GLN A 164 -2.09 10.43 17.70
C GLN A 164 -0.66 10.84 17.42
N LEU A 165 -0.27 10.74 16.16
CA LEU A 165 1.03 11.22 15.70
C LEU A 165 1.05 12.74 15.60
N SER A 166 2.18 13.35 15.95
CA SER A 166 2.42 14.78 15.76
C SER A 166 2.49 15.12 14.26
N VAL A 167 2.36 16.39 13.93
CA VAL A 167 2.61 16.87 12.56
C VAL A 167 4.04 16.55 12.14
N GLN A 168 5.01 16.71 13.05
CA GLN A 168 6.42 16.39 12.81
C GLN A 168 6.61 14.92 12.44
N SER A 169 6.01 13.99 13.21
CA SER A 169 6.08 12.55 12.90
C SER A 169 5.42 12.22 11.57
N SER A 170 4.32 12.88 11.24
CA SER A 170 3.63 12.69 9.95
C SER A 170 4.50 13.16 8.78
N LEU A 171 5.15 14.32 8.89
CA LEU A 171 6.08 14.82 7.88
C LEU A 171 7.27 13.88 7.70
N LEU A 172 7.78 13.31 8.80
CA LEU A 172 8.87 12.35 8.78
C LEU A 172 8.48 11.06 8.05
N ILE A 173 7.27 10.54 8.28
CA ILE A 173 6.73 9.38 7.54
C ILE A 173 6.67 9.69 6.04
N TYR A 174 6.13 10.84 5.62
CA TYR A 174 6.07 11.22 4.21
C TYR A 174 7.47 11.38 3.60
N LYS A 175 8.42 11.96 4.35
CA LYS A 175 9.83 12.07 3.91
C LYS A 175 10.42 10.68 3.63
N ILE A 176 10.27 9.72 4.56
CA ILE A 176 10.76 8.35 4.40
C ILE A 176 10.11 7.67 3.18
N ILE A 177 8.79 7.80 3.00
CA ILE A 177 8.09 7.25 1.84
C ILE A 177 8.66 7.84 0.54
N ILE A 178 8.79 9.17 0.45
CA ILE A 178 9.28 9.86 -0.75
C ILE A 178 10.71 9.43 -1.08
N LEU A 179 11.60 9.40 -0.10
CA LEU A 179 13.00 9.00 -0.31
C LEU A 179 13.10 7.54 -0.77
N THR A 180 12.31 6.64 -0.18
CA THR A 180 12.32 5.22 -0.55
C THR A 180 11.72 4.98 -1.94
N VAL A 181 10.56 5.60 -2.23
CA VAL A 181 9.86 5.47 -3.52
C VAL A 181 10.68 6.11 -4.66
N ASN A 182 11.42 7.18 -4.40
CA ASN A 182 12.28 7.81 -5.40
C ASN A 182 13.37 6.87 -5.92
N GLN A 183 13.82 5.91 -5.12
CA GLN A 183 14.81 4.90 -5.55
C GLN A 183 14.29 4.03 -6.72
N ILE A 184 12.97 3.88 -6.83
CA ILE A 184 12.32 3.11 -7.90
C ILE A 184 11.60 3.99 -8.92
N SER A 185 11.89 5.27 -8.99
CA SER A 185 11.20 6.20 -9.89
C SER A 185 11.22 5.77 -11.37
N ASN A 186 12.24 5.01 -11.78
CA ASN A 186 12.33 4.44 -13.12
C ASN A 186 11.24 3.39 -13.41
N GLU A 187 10.79 2.64 -12.40
CA GLU A 187 9.74 1.63 -12.55
C GLU A 187 8.40 2.27 -12.94
N PHE A 188 8.20 3.54 -12.55
CA PHE A 188 6.99 4.28 -12.87
C PHE A 188 6.94 4.85 -14.29
N ARG A 189 8.08 4.91 -15.00
CA ARG A 189 8.14 5.46 -16.37
C ARG A 189 7.30 4.66 -17.37
N ASN A 190 7.14 3.36 -17.14
CA ASN A 190 6.40 2.45 -18.03
C ASN A 190 4.93 2.27 -17.62
N LEU A 191 4.53 2.81 -16.46
CA LEU A 191 3.15 2.69 -15.95
C LEU A 191 2.22 3.79 -16.46
N ALA A 192 2.77 4.84 -16.99
CA ALA A 192 1.98 5.98 -17.38
C ALA A 192 1.33 5.73 -18.74
N THR A 193 0.04 5.38 -18.72
CA THR A 193 -0.75 5.86 -19.85
C THR A 193 -0.54 7.38 -19.91
N THR A 194 -0.03 7.85 -21.02
CA THR A 194 0.17 9.29 -21.26
C THR A 194 -1.11 9.95 -21.77
N ASP A 195 -2.16 9.15 -22.00
CA ASP A 195 -3.43 9.67 -22.48
C ASP A 195 -4.22 10.34 -21.34
N PRO A 196 -4.36 11.66 -21.36
CA PRO A 196 -5.02 12.40 -20.28
C PRO A 196 -6.49 12.00 -20.09
N ARG A 197 -7.13 11.40 -21.09
CA ARG A 197 -8.52 10.92 -20.97
C ARG A 197 -8.59 9.71 -20.06
N ILE A 198 -7.62 8.79 -20.15
CA ILE A 198 -7.52 7.64 -19.24
C ILE A 198 -7.18 8.12 -17.82
N LEU A 199 -6.25 9.05 -17.67
CA LEU A 199 -5.93 9.61 -16.34
C LEU A 199 -7.15 10.25 -15.69
N ASN A 200 -7.99 10.96 -16.44
CA ASN A 200 -9.23 11.52 -15.93
C ASN A 200 -10.25 10.42 -15.54
N VAL A 201 -10.35 9.35 -16.33
CA VAL A 201 -11.22 8.21 -16.00
C VAL A 201 -10.73 7.49 -14.73
N LEU A 202 -9.43 7.27 -14.59
CA LEU A 202 -8.87 6.64 -13.38
C LEU A 202 -9.15 7.50 -12.14
N ARG A 203 -9.01 8.82 -12.25
CA ARG A 203 -9.35 9.75 -11.16
C ARG A 203 -10.85 9.70 -10.83
N GLU A 204 -11.72 9.72 -11.82
CA GLU A 204 -13.17 9.58 -11.66
C GLU A 204 -13.53 8.28 -10.93
N ILE A 205 -12.86 7.17 -11.25
CA ILE A 205 -13.06 5.88 -10.57
C ILE A 205 -12.62 5.95 -9.11
N GLU A 206 -11.46 6.52 -8.81
CA GLU A 206 -10.96 6.62 -7.43
C GLU A 206 -11.85 7.52 -6.56
N ASP A 207 -12.21 8.69 -7.05
CA ASP A 207 -12.99 9.68 -6.32
C ASP A 207 -14.42 9.17 -6.02
N HIS A 208 -14.95 8.30 -6.89
CA HIS A 208 -16.34 7.83 -6.83
C HIS A 208 -16.47 6.30 -6.70
N ILE A 209 -15.45 5.63 -6.16
CA ILE A 209 -15.37 4.15 -6.12
C ILE A 209 -16.54 3.50 -5.38
N SER A 210 -17.15 4.18 -4.41
CA SER A 210 -18.32 3.73 -3.66
C SER A 210 -19.66 3.95 -4.37
N GLU A 211 -19.65 4.66 -5.49
CA GLU A 211 -20.86 5.00 -6.26
C GLU A 211 -21.13 4.04 -7.41
N GLY A 212 -22.27 4.23 -8.09
CA GLY A 212 -22.64 3.49 -9.31
C GLY A 212 -21.82 3.93 -10.52
N LEU A 213 -20.63 3.37 -10.72
CA LEU A 213 -19.77 3.65 -11.85
C LEU A 213 -20.16 2.80 -13.05
N THR A 214 -20.85 3.40 -14.03
CA THR A 214 -21.25 2.75 -15.28
C THR A 214 -20.28 3.07 -16.42
N ASN A 215 -20.19 2.18 -17.43
CA ASN A 215 -19.41 2.47 -18.63
C ASN A 215 -19.90 3.73 -19.35
N LYS A 216 -21.19 4.10 -19.21
CA LYS A 216 -21.73 5.33 -19.78
C LYS A 216 -21.10 6.56 -19.13
N ARG A 217 -21.11 6.64 -17.76
CA ARG A 217 -20.48 7.73 -17.01
C ARG A 217 -19.00 7.88 -17.37
N LEU A 218 -18.26 6.78 -17.40
CA LEU A 218 -16.83 6.81 -17.70
C LEU A 218 -16.53 7.16 -19.17
N ALA A 219 -17.38 6.76 -20.11
CA ALA A 219 -17.27 7.13 -21.51
C ALA A 219 -17.48 8.64 -21.71
N GLU A 220 -18.38 9.26 -20.95
CA GLU A 220 -18.60 10.71 -20.95
C GLU A 220 -17.34 11.44 -20.45
N VAL A 221 -16.71 10.97 -19.36
CA VAL A 221 -15.44 11.51 -18.85
C VAL A 221 -14.31 11.41 -19.90
N ALA A 222 -14.27 10.28 -20.63
CA ALA A 222 -13.29 10.06 -21.68
C ALA A 222 -13.62 10.79 -23.00
N ASN A 223 -14.78 11.45 -23.07
CA ASN A 223 -15.32 12.04 -24.30
C ASN A 223 -15.38 11.03 -25.46
N ARG A 224 -15.96 9.84 -25.20
CA ARG A 224 -16.10 8.74 -26.17
C ARG A 224 -17.49 8.12 -26.10
N THR A 225 -17.85 7.36 -27.14
CA THR A 225 -19.01 6.47 -27.06
C THR A 225 -18.72 5.28 -26.16
N VAL A 226 -19.75 4.66 -25.56
CA VAL A 226 -19.60 3.55 -24.61
C VAL A 226 -18.77 2.39 -25.18
N ASN A 227 -19.05 1.99 -26.41
CA ASN A 227 -18.33 0.89 -27.07
C ASN A 227 -16.87 1.25 -27.38
N SER A 228 -16.62 2.45 -27.88
CA SER A 228 -15.27 2.95 -28.16
C SER A 228 -14.47 3.12 -26.86
N PHE A 229 -15.12 3.55 -25.77
CA PHE A 229 -14.50 3.70 -24.48
C PHE A 229 -14.03 2.35 -23.88
N ALA A 230 -14.89 1.34 -23.87
CA ALA A 230 -14.56 0.05 -23.28
C ALA A 230 -13.34 -0.60 -23.95
N ARG A 231 -13.26 -0.50 -25.29
CA ARG A 231 -12.11 -0.97 -26.06
C ARG A 231 -10.86 -0.15 -25.75
N PHE A 232 -10.95 1.16 -25.81
CA PHE A 232 -9.88 2.09 -25.52
C PHE A 232 -9.29 1.90 -24.10
N PHE A 233 -10.17 1.77 -23.09
CA PHE A 233 -9.74 1.53 -21.71
C PHE A 233 -8.98 0.20 -21.58
N LYS A 234 -9.50 -0.87 -22.25
CA LYS A 234 -8.83 -2.17 -22.23
C LYS A 234 -7.46 -2.16 -22.95
N GLU A 235 -7.35 -1.39 -24.03
CA GLU A 235 -6.08 -1.21 -24.77
C GLU A 235 -5.04 -0.50 -23.90
N GLU A 236 -5.42 0.50 -23.11
CA GLU A 236 -4.52 1.31 -22.26
C GLU A 236 -4.20 0.66 -20.91
N ILE A 237 -5.20 -0.02 -20.28
CA ILE A 237 -5.09 -0.56 -18.92
C ILE A 237 -4.89 -2.08 -18.90
N GLY A 238 -5.17 -2.77 -20.02
CA GLY A 238 -5.03 -4.22 -20.14
C GLY A 238 -6.28 -5.02 -19.76
N ILE A 239 -7.20 -4.47 -18.96
CA ILE A 239 -8.44 -5.13 -18.51
C ILE A 239 -9.66 -4.25 -18.75
N PRO A 240 -10.88 -4.85 -18.85
CA PRO A 240 -12.12 -4.09 -19.04
C PRO A 240 -12.44 -3.15 -17.86
N PRO A 241 -13.14 -2.01 -18.09
CA PRO A 241 -13.44 -1.02 -17.06
C PRO A 241 -14.16 -1.59 -15.84
N GLN A 242 -15.18 -2.42 -16.01
CA GLN A 242 -15.96 -2.98 -14.89
C GLN A 242 -15.16 -4.03 -14.10
N GLN A 243 -14.24 -4.76 -14.74
CA GLN A 243 -13.31 -5.63 -14.04
C GLN A 243 -12.35 -4.81 -13.19
N PHE A 244 -11.79 -3.74 -13.74
CA PHE A 244 -10.92 -2.81 -13.04
C PHE A 244 -11.61 -2.22 -11.79
N ILE A 245 -12.84 -1.68 -11.93
CA ILE A 245 -13.62 -1.14 -10.81
C ILE A 245 -13.84 -2.22 -9.73
N ARG A 246 -14.17 -3.45 -10.13
CA ARG A 246 -14.37 -4.57 -9.21
C ARG A 246 -13.11 -4.86 -8.39
N GLU A 247 -11.96 -4.92 -9.03
CA GLU A 247 -10.68 -5.17 -8.37
C GLU A 247 -10.29 -4.03 -7.43
N ARG A 248 -10.52 -2.78 -7.84
CA ARG A 248 -10.31 -1.59 -6.98
C ARG A 248 -11.21 -1.58 -5.75
N ARG A 249 -12.47 -1.97 -5.88
CA ARG A 249 -13.39 -2.13 -4.73
C ARG A 249 -12.93 -3.21 -3.77
N VAL A 250 -12.48 -4.35 -4.27
CA VAL A 250 -11.90 -5.41 -3.44
C VAL A 250 -10.64 -4.92 -2.73
N GLN A 251 -9.78 -4.18 -3.41
CA GLN A 251 -8.60 -3.56 -2.81
C GLN A 251 -8.98 -2.63 -1.66
N LYS A 252 -9.94 -1.72 -1.87
CA LYS A 252 -10.44 -0.82 -0.82
C LYS A 252 -11.02 -1.61 0.37
N ALA A 253 -11.82 -2.64 0.10
CA ALA A 253 -12.36 -3.52 1.15
C ALA A 253 -11.24 -4.22 1.93
N SER A 254 -10.20 -4.73 1.25
CA SER A 254 -9.04 -5.37 1.89
C SER A 254 -8.31 -4.43 2.84
N ILE A 255 -8.12 -3.16 2.42
CA ILE A 255 -7.50 -2.12 3.24
C ILE A 255 -8.34 -1.87 4.50
N LEU A 256 -9.64 -1.67 4.36
CA LEU A 256 -10.55 -1.44 5.48
C LEU A 256 -10.61 -2.66 6.43
N LEU A 257 -10.64 -3.88 5.89
CA LEU A 257 -10.59 -5.11 6.68
C LEU A 257 -9.31 -5.24 7.51
N HIS A 258 -8.18 -4.74 6.98
CA HIS A 258 -6.89 -4.81 7.64
C HIS A 258 -6.66 -3.66 8.65
N HIS A 259 -7.11 -2.47 8.33
CA HIS A 259 -6.71 -1.27 9.09
C HIS A 259 -7.80 -0.72 9.99
N THR A 260 -9.01 -1.31 9.94
CA THR A 260 -10.13 -0.85 10.76
C THR A 260 -10.84 -2.01 11.46
N GLY A 261 -11.52 -1.70 12.58
CA GLY A 261 -12.43 -2.62 13.26
C GLY A 261 -13.87 -2.58 12.72
N GLU A 262 -14.12 -1.88 11.61
CA GLU A 262 -15.48 -1.64 11.12
C GLU A 262 -16.25 -2.93 10.78
N PRO A 263 -17.57 -2.95 10.97
CA PRO A 263 -18.42 -4.06 10.54
C PRO A 263 -18.29 -4.33 9.04
N ILE A 264 -18.38 -5.60 8.63
CA ILE A 264 -18.27 -6.01 7.21
C ILE A 264 -19.36 -5.33 6.36
N GLU A 265 -20.53 -5.06 6.92
CA GLU A 265 -21.62 -4.34 6.26
C GLU A 265 -21.19 -2.92 5.87
N GLU A 266 -20.56 -2.21 6.81
CA GLU A 266 -20.07 -0.85 6.58
C GLU A 266 -18.92 -0.82 5.57
N ILE A 267 -18.01 -1.80 5.65
CA ILE A 267 -16.93 -1.96 4.66
C ILE A 267 -17.52 -2.21 3.26
N ALA A 268 -18.57 -3.03 3.14
CA ALA A 268 -19.24 -3.25 1.86
C ALA A 268 -19.75 -1.92 1.26
N ARG A 269 -20.44 -1.13 2.08
CA ARG A 269 -20.97 0.18 1.66
C ARG A 269 -19.86 1.13 1.22
N GLN A 270 -18.82 1.30 2.03
CA GLN A 270 -17.70 2.21 1.75
C GLN A 270 -16.89 1.79 0.53
N SER A 271 -16.88 0.48 0.23
CA SER A 271 -16.17 -0.08 -0.93
C SER A 271 -17.04 -0.18 -2.18
N GLY A 272 -18.29 0.30 -2.15
CA GLY A 272 -19.18 0.36 -3.31
C GLY A 272 -19.87 -0.96 -3.65
N PHE A 273 -19.98 -1.89 -2.68
CA PHE A 273 -20.82 -3.07 -2.81
C PHE A 273 -22.22 -2.79 -2.25
N CYS A 274 -23.25 -3.39 -2.85
CA CYS A 274 -24.64 -3.18 -2.44
C CYS A 274 -24.93 -3.72 -1.02
N ASP A 275 -24.27 -4.81 -0.62
CA ASP A 275 -24.38 -5.43 0.69
C ASP A 275 -23.17 -6.32 1.00
N ARG A 276 -23.13 -6.87 2.23
CA ARG A 276 -22.06 -7.77 2.69
C ARG A 276 -21.99 -9.10 1.92
N PHE A 277 -23.10 -9.58 1.37
CA PHE A 277 -23.13 -10.85 0.64
C PHE A 277 -22.53 -10.69 -0.75
N HIS A 278 -22.83 -9.56 -1.41
CA HIS A 278 -22.18 -9.18 -2.67
C HIS A 278 -20.67 -8.98 -2.46
N LEU A 279 -20.27 -8.24 -1.42
CA LEU A 279 -18.86 -8.13 -1.05
C LEU A 279 -18.24 -9.51 -0.85
N ALA A 280 -18.84 -10.37 -0.03
CA ALA A 280 -18.27 -11.69 0.31
C ALA A 280 -18.05 -12.57 -0.93
N ARG A 281 -19.00 -12.58 -1.86
CA ARG A 281 -18.90 -13.32 -3.11
C ARG A 281 -17.74 -12.80 -3.98
N VAL A 282 -17.74 -11.50 -4.28
CA VAL A 282 -16.73 -10.89 -5.16
C VAL A 282 -15.34 -10.93 -4.53
N PHE A 283 -15.26 -10.67 -3.23
CA PHE A 283 -14.01 -10.68 -2.48
C PHE A 283 -13.37 -12.08 -2.50
N LYS A 284 -14.18 -13.13 -2.32
CA LYS A 284 -13.71 -14.52 -2.39
C LYS A 284 -13.26 -14.91 -3.80
N GLU A 285 -13.96 -14.45 -4.85
CA GLU A 285 -13.56 -14.68 -6.25
C GLU A 285 -12.17 -14.08 -6.54
N VAL A 286 -11.85 -12.90 -5.99
CA VAL A 286 -10.61 -12.18 -6.27
C VAL A 286 -9.46 -12.61 -5.34
N THR A 287 -9.75 -12.87 -4.06
CA THR A 287 -8.73 -13.11 -3.02
C THR A 287 -8.62 -14.56 -2.57
N SER A 288 -9.55 -15.42 -2.97
CA SER A 288 -9.74 -16.82 -2.50
C SER A 288 -10.19 -16.94 -1.03
N TYR A 289 -10.38 -15.85 -0.31
CA TYR A 289 -10.82 -15.79 1.08
C TYR A 289 -12.13 -15.03 1.21
N SER A 290 -12.98 -15.41 2.16
CA SER A 290 -14.09 -14.53 2.55
C SER A 290 -13.54 -13.32 3.36
N PRO A 291 -14.25 -12.18 3.39
CA PRO A 291 -13.83 -11.02 4.19
C PRO A 291 -13.57 -11.35 5.66
N ALA A 292 -14.41 -12.21 6.25
CA ALA A 292 -14.25 -12.65 7.64
C ALA A 292 -13.00 -13.52 7.83
N GLN A 293 -12.74 -14.45 6.91
CA GLN A 293 -11.51 -15.26 6.93
C GLN A 293 -10.27 -14.39 6.74
N TYR A 294 -10.31 -13.45 5.80
CA TYR A 294 -9.23 -12.52 5.54
C TYR A 294 -8.89 -11.68 6.79
N ARG A 295 -9.90 -11.10 7.44
CA ARG A 295 -9.72 -10.38 8.71
C ARG A 295 -9.17 -11.29 9.82
N LYS A 296 -9.68 -12.52 9.97
CA LYS A 296 -9.21 -13.46 10.98
C LYS A 296 -7.75 -13.88 10.79
N GLN A 297 -7.28 -14.00 9.55
CA GLN A 297 -5.86 -14.29 9.28
C GLN A 297 -4.94 -13.17 9.74
N LEU A 298 -5.43 -11.92 9.70
CA LEU A 298 -4.67 -10.74 10.11
C LEU A 298 -4.72 -10.49 11.63
N TYR A 299 -5.78 -10.98 12.28
CA TYR A 299 -6.00 -10.86 13.72
C TYR A 299 -6.38 -12.25 14.28
N PRO A 300 -5.43 -13.17 14.41
CA PRO A 300 -5.70 -14.41 15.14
C PRO A 300 -6.16 -14.04 16.55
N LYS A 301 -7.34 -14.53 16.95
CA LYS A 301 -7.76 -14.38 18.34
C LYS A 301 -6.77 -15.15 19.19
N SER A 302 -6.09 -14.44 20.11
CA SER A 302 -5.36 -15.00 21.23
C SER A 302 -6.24 -15.95 22.04
#